data_63eebdbb6efeb5505c386eccf604bbbb
#
_entry.id   63eebdbb6efeb5505c386eccf604bbbb
#
_cell.length_a   1.000
_cell.length_b   1.000
_cell.length_c   1.000
_cell.angle_alpha   90.00
_cell.angle_beta   90.00
_cell.angle_gamma   90.00
#
_symmetry.space_group_name_H-M   'P 1'
#
loop_
_entity.id
_entity.type
_entity.pdbx_description
1 polymer ?
#
loop_
_entity_poly.entity_id
_entity_poly.type
_entity_poly.pdbx_seq_one_letter_code
_entity_poly.pdbx_strand_id
1 'polypeptide(L)'
;MKIALDVGYGSVKIVSGRSQNDLANLIYPAAAAPLAQRDQSLSGRIEGGVTVDVDGVPYSALVEPSRFENFARPLHQDYTTTPAYKALFLAALQVVGAPEVDCLVTGLPTRHAFDESRRAAVRQLMAGTHQVSPHLRVRVREVRIMSQPVGAFVDHVYQTRSQIALQSNVLVLDIGFGTADWAVLHQGNLRSQSSDSSFQAMSVVLERAAAQINANYRGARLQVERLESALRAGQSAVPLFGQMVE
;
A
#
# COMPACT_ATOMS: atom_id res chain seq x y z
N MET A 1 14.10 -8.85 -14.49
CA MET A 1 13.34 -8.93 -13.24
C MET A 1 11.90 -8.55 -13.50
N LYS A 2 10.92 -9.25 -12.90
CA LYS A 2 9.51 -8.84 -12.87
C LYS A 2 9.15 -8.46 -11.44
N ILE A 3 8.29 -7.45 -11.29
CA ILE A 3 7.84 -6.96 -9.98
C ILE A 3 6.32 -6.83 -10.02
N ALA A 4 5.64 -7.35 -8.99
CA ALA A 4 4.28 -6.95 -8.65
C ALA A 4 4.37 -6.06 -7.41
N LEU A 5 3.80 -4.86 -7.50
CA LEU A 5 3.88 -3.83 -6.46
C LEU A 5 2.47 -3.32 -6.14
N ASP A 6 2.07 -3.48 -4.89
CA ASP A 6 0.86 -2.87 -4.35
C ASP A 6 1.25 -1.79 -3.33
N VAL A 7 1.08 -0.53 -3.71
CA VAL A 7 1.29 0.62 -2.83
C VAL A 7 -0.05 1.01 -2.23
N GLY A 8 -0.45 0.29 -1.19
CA GLY A 8 -1.69 0.55 -0.48
C GLY A 8 -1.55 1.68 0.55
N TYR A 9 -2.66 2.06 1.17
CA TYR A 9 -2.67 3.07 2.23
C TYR A 9 -2.07 2.56 3.55
N GLY A 10 -2.20 1.27 3.84
CA GLY A 10 -1.73 0.67 5.10
C GLY A 10 -0.42 -0.12 4.96
N SER A 11 -0.19 -0.73 3.81
CA SER A 11 1.01 -1.53 3.54
C SER A 11 1.46 -1.43 2.10
N VAL A 12 2.76 -1.59 1.88
CA VAL A 12 3.37 -1.82 0.58
C VAL A 12 3.72 -3.29 0.46
N LYS A 13 3.19 -3.96 -0.56
CA LYS A 13 3.45 -5.37 -0.85
C LYS A 13 4.28 -5.47 -2.12
N ILE A 14 5.35 -6.23 -2.08
CA ILE A 14 6.30 -6.37 -3.17
C ILE A 14 6.51 -7.85 -3.44
N VAL A 15 6.22 -8.31 -4.64
CA VAL A 15 6.63 -9.63 -5.12
C VAL A 15 7.58 -9.42 -6.27
N SER A 16 8.76 -10.01 -6.21
CA SER A 16 9.78 -9.87 -7.24
C SER A 16 10.43 -11.20 -7.57
N GLY A 17 10.80 -11.41 -8.83
CA GLY A 17 11.47 -12.62 -9.27
C GLY A 17 11.80 -12.61 -10.75
N ARG A 18 12.63 -13.57 -11.18
CA ARG A 18 12.93 -13.82 -12.59
C ARG A 18 12.14 -14.99 -13.14
N SER A 19 11.77 -15.91 -12.26
CA SER A 19 10.99 -17.11 -12.55
C SER A 19 10.00 -17.39 -11.44
N GLN A 20 9.11 -18.36 -11.62
CA GLN A 20 8.14 -18.79 -10.60
C GLN A 20 8.81 -19.44 -9.37
N ASN A 21 10.05 -19.89 -9.49
CA ASN A 21 10.76 -20.62 -8.44
C ASN A 21 11.67 -19.71 -7.59
N ASP A 22 11.82 -18.42 -7.95
CA ASP A 22 12.66 -17.45 -7.25
C ASP A 22 11.88 -16.22 -6.79
N LEU A 23 10.60 -16.39 -6.43
CA LEU A 23 9.78 -15.29 -5.96
C LEU A 23 10.13 -14.89 -4.53
N ALA A 24 10.51 -13.62 -4.35
CA ALA A 24 10.61 -12.97 -3.05
C ALA A 24 9.31 -12.20 -2.77
N ASN A 25 8.76 -12.37 -1.56
CA ASN A 25 7.57 -11.66 -1.09
C ASN A 25 7.93 -10.83 0.13
N LEU A 26 7.69 -9.52 0.06
CA LEU A 26 8.01 -8.56 1.09
C LEU A 26 6.79 -7.68 1.38
N ILE A 27 6.56 -7.40 2.65
CA ILE A 27 5.47 -6.51 3.10
C ILE A 27 6.08 -5.48 4.05
N TYR A 28 5.79 -4.21 3.80
CA TYR A 28 6.25 -3.09 4.61
C TYR A 28 5.07 -2.18 4.99
N PRO A 29 5.20 -1.42 6.08
CA PRO A 29 4.26 -0.34 6.37
C PRO A 29 4.28 0.73 5.27
N ALA A 30 3.12 1.27 4.92
CA ALA A 30 2.99 2.29 3.86
C ALA A 30 3.10 3.71 4.43
N ALA A 31 4.10 3.98 5.26
CA ALA A 31 4.38 5.35 5.67
C ALA A 31 5.62 5.88 4.98
N ALA A 32 5.49 7.11 4.47
CA ALA A 32 6.58 7.90 3.91
C ALA A 32 6.35 9.37 4.21
N ALA A 33 7.39 10.05 4.69
CA ALA A 33 7.38 11.49 4.95
C ALA A 33 8.79 12.07 4.78
N PRO A 34 8.93 13.40 4.66
CA PRO A 34 10.23 14.05 4.64
C PRO A 34 11.11 13.58 5.80
N LEU A 35 12.38 13.31 5.50
CA LEU A 35 13.34 12.78 6.49
C LEU A 35 13.44 13.66 7.74
N ALA A 36 13.24 14.97 7.60
CA ALA A 36 13.23 15.92 8.71
C ALA A 36 12.12 15.68 9.74
N GLN A 37 11.05 14.95 9.37
CA GLN A 37 9.96 14.58 10.28
C GLN A 37 10.20 13.22 10.97
N ARG A 38 11.32 12.58 10.69
CA ARG A 38 11.68 11.28 11.25
C ARG A 38 12.19 11.43 12.68
N ASP A 39 11.67 10.61 13.59
CA ASP A 39 12.23 10.47 14.94
C ASP A 39 13.70 10.07 14.87
N GLN A 40 14.53 10.75 15.63
CA GLN A 40 15.93 10.40 15.77
C GLN A 40 16.11 9.54 17.04
N SER A 41 16.88 8.46 16.92
CA SER A 41 17.28 7.72 18.11
C SER A 41 18.23 8.55 18.97
N LEU A 42 18.35 8.23 20.26
CA LEU A 42 19.31 8.88 21.16
C LEU A 42 20.78 8.78 20.66
N SER A 43 21.08 7.83 19.80
CA SER A 43 22.37 7.69 19.12
C SER A 43 22.51 8.54 17.85
N GLY A 44 21.50 9.32 17.48
CA GLY A 44 21.46 10.09 16.22
C GLY A 44 21.31 9.22 14.97
N ARG A 45 21.11 7.90 15.11
CA ARG A 45 20.92 6.98 13.98
C ARG A 45 19.46 6.88 13.62
N ILE A 46 19.17 6.85 12.32
CA ILE A 46 17.85 6.55 11.77
C ILE A 46 17.77 5.04 11.62
N GLU A 47 16.91 4.40 12.42
CA GLU A 47 16.75 2.95 12.41
C GLU A 47 15.57 2.52 11.54
N GLY A 48 15.82 1.60 10.63
CA GLY A 48 14.83 1.01 9.74
C GLY A 48 14.36 1.94 8.62
N GLY A 49 13.65 1.35 7.67
CA GLY A 49 13.16 2.05 6.49
C GLY A 49 14.22 2.30 5.41
N VAL A 50 13.82 3.03 4.40
CA VAL A 50 14.62 3.35 3.22
C VAL A 50 14.58 4.85 3.01
N THR A 51 15.73 5.46 2.72
CA THR A 51 15.80 6.88 2.34
C THR A 51 15.86 6.98 0.82
N VAL A 52 14.97 7.80 0.25
CA VAL A 52 14.90 8.11 -1.18
C VAL A 52 14.78 9.60 -1.39
N ASP A 53 15.24 10.10 -2.53
CA ASP A 53 15.03 11.48 -2.94
C ASP A 53 13.75 11.59 -3.78
N VAL A 54 12.91 12.54 -3.43
CA VAL A 54 11.71 12.89 -4.18
C VAL A 54 11.79 14.35 -4.55
N ASP A 55 12.16 14.62 -5.80
CA ASP A 55 12.25 15.97 -6.36
C ASP A 55 13.14 16.91 -5.53
N GLY A 56 14.30 16.41 -5.06
CA GLY A 56 15.27 17.14 -4.25
C GLY A 56 14.97 17.15 -2.74
N VAL A 57 13.92 16.49 -2.30
CA VAL A 57 13.58 16.35 -0.88
C VAL A 57 13.83 14.90 -0.44
N PRO A 58 14.67 14.67 0.59
CA PRO A 58 14.88 13.33 1.14
C PRO A 58 13.65 12.87 1.93
N TYR A 59 13.15 11.68 1.60
CA TYR A 59 12.04 11.01 2.28
C TYR A 59 12.55 9.76 2.99
N SER A 60 12.03 9.50 4.19
CA SER A 60 12.08 8.19 4.82
C SER A 60 10.80 7.44 4.47
N ALA A 61 10.92 6.20 3.99
CA ALA A 61 9.81 5.38 3.51
C ALA A 61 9.88 3.94 4.00
N LEU A 62 8.78 3.20 3.91
CA LEU A 62 8.64 1.80 4.32
C LEU A 62 8.90 1.59 5.82
N VAL A 63 8.36 2.48 6.63
CA VAL A 63 8.49 2.49 8.09
C VAL A 63 7.13 2.56 8.77
N GLU A 64 7.09 2.24 10.06
CA GLU A 64 5.87 2.42 10.85
C GLU A 64 5.51 3.91 10.98
N PRO A 65 4.22 4.27 10.87
CA PRO A 65 3.74 5.65 11.04
C PRO A 65 4.21 6.31 12.33
N SER A 66 4.30 5.54 13.42
CA SER A 66 4.76 5.98 14.74
C SER A 66 6.22 6.47 14.78
N ARG A 67 6.96 6.30 13.71
CA ARG A 67 8.35 6.78 13.58
C ARG A 67 8.44 8.20 13.05
N PHE A 68 7.33 8.87 12.81
CA PHE A 68 7.28 10.25 12.37
C PHE A 68 6.55 11.12 13.39
N GLU A 69 7.06 12.31 13.62
CA GLU A 69 6.31 13.35 14.32
C GLU A 69 5.14 13.82 13.46
N ASN A 70 3.95 13.85 14.03
CA ASN A 70 2.74 14.36 13.35
C ASN A 70 2.44 13.71 11.99
N PHE A 71 2.66 12.39 11.86
CA PHE A 71 2.35 11.68 10.63
C PHE A 71 0.87 11.81 10.25
N ALA A 72 0.61 12.32 9.05
CA ALA A 72 -0.72 12.34 8.46
C ALA A 72 -0.74 11.47 7.20
N ARG A 73 -1.53 10.40 7.24
CA ARG A 73 -1.70 9.53 6.07
C ARG A 73 -2.60 10.22 5.03
N PRO A 74 -2.16 10.35 3.77
CA PRO A 74 -2.96 11.01 2.74
C PRO A 74 -4.10 10.10 2.27
N LEU A 75 -5.19 10.04 3.04
CA LEU A 75 -6.39 9.24 2.74
C LEU A 75 -7.33 9.99 1.79
N HIS A 76 -6.92 10.18 0.54
CA HIS A 76 -7.74 10.83 -0.48
C HIS A 76 -7.53 10.19 -1.86
N GLN A 77 -8.48 10.43 -2.76
CA GLN A 77 -8.50 9.81 -4.09
C GLN A 77 -7.30 10.17 -4.99
N ASP A 78 -6.55 11.23 -4.67
CA ASP A 78 -5.36 11.65 -5.41
C ASP A 78 -4.06 11.14 -4.77
N TYR A 79 -4.15 10.10 -3.93
CA TYR A 79 -2.99 9.49 -3.25
C TYR A 79 -1.85 9.17 -4.20
N THR A 80 -2.15 8.63 -5.38
CA THR A 80 -1.15 8.23 -6.38
C THR A 80 -0.33 9.39 -6.96
N THR A 81 -0.75 10.65 -6.74
CA THR A 81 -0.03 11.86 -7.17
C THR A 81 0.81 12.47 -6.06
N THR A 82 0.75 11.92 -4.83
CA THR A 82 1.46 12.48 -3.69
C THR A 82 2.96 12.16 -3.71
N PRO A 83 3.80 13.04 -3.16
CA PRO A 83 5.22 12.74 -2.96
C PRO A 83 5.46 11.49 -2.10
N ALA A 84 4.59 11.22 -1.11
CA ALA A 84 4.65 10.03 -0.28
C ALA A 84 4.47 8.74 -1.11
N TYR A 85 3.51 8.71 -2.06
CA TYR A 85 3.33 7.57 -2.97
C TYR A 85 4.57 7.36 -3.85
N LYS A 86 5.14 8.43 -4.40
CA LYS A 86 6.38 8.39 -5.18
C LYS A 86 7.55 7.86 -4.33
N ALA A 87 7.66 8.32 -3.07
CA ALA A 87 8.69 7.83 -2.15
C ALA A 87 8.57 6.33 -1.87
N LEU A 88 7.35 5.83 -1.62
CA LEU A 88 7.08 4.40 -1.41
C LEU A 88 7.43 3.57 -2.65
N PHE A 89 7.10 4.05 -3.83
CA PHE A 89 7.46 3.41 -5.09
C PHE A 89 9.00 3.33 -5.27
N LEU A 90 9.71 4.46 -5.10
CA LEU A 90 11.18 4.48 -5.22
C LEU A 90 11.84 3.58 -4.18
N ALA A 91 11.35 3.60 -2.94
CA ALA A 91 11.85 2.73 -1.87
C ALA A 91 11.63 1.25 -2.18
N ALA A 92 10.48 0.88 -2.76
CA ALA A 92 10.22 -0.48 -3.21
C ALA A 92 11.22 -0.94 -4.28
N LEU A 93 11.54 -0.09 -5.24
CA LEU A 93 12.58 -0.39 -6.25
C LEU A 93 13.97 -0.54 -5.61
N GLN A 94 14.30 0.31 -4.63
CA GLN A 94 15.58 0.24 -3.91
C GLN A 94 15.71 -1.07 -3.11
N VAL A 95 14.64 -1.49 -2.43
CA VAL A 95 14.61 -2.76 -1.67
C VAL A 95 14.79 -3.97 -2.60
N VAL A 96 14.16 -3.97 -3.78
CA VAL A 96 14.36 -5.04 -4.78
C VAL A 96 15.79 -5.06 -5.31
N GLY A 97 16.42 -3.90 -5.44
CA GLY A 97 17.84 -3.76 -5.79
C GLY A 97 18.20 -4.19 -7.23
N ALA A 98 17.22 -4.43 -8.10
CA ALA A 98 17.49 -4.85 -9.47
C ALA A 98 17.66 -3.63 -10.39
N PRO A 99 18.77 -3.53 -11.17
CA PRO A 99 18.99 -2.38 -12.04
C PRO A 99 18.02 -2.33 -13.24
N GLU A 100 17.43 -3.49 -13.60
CA GLU A 100 16.44 -3.59 -14.68
C GLU A 100 15.20 -4.36 -14.24
N VAL A 101 14.03 -3.75 -14.51
CA VAL A 101 12.71 -4.32 -14.32
C VAL A 101 12.05 -4.41 -15.68
N ASP A 102 11.85 -5.62 -16.18
CA ASP A 102 11.26 -5.86 -17.51
C ASP A 102 9.77 -5.51 -17.51
N CYS A 103 9.06 -5.90 -16.44
CA CYS A 103 7.65 -5.61 -16.26
C CYS A 103 7.36 -5.37 -14.77
N LEU A 104 6.76 -4.23 -14.48
CA LEU A 104 6.17 -3.88 -13.19
C LEU A 104 4.65 -3.94 -13.33
N VAL A 105 4.00 -4.76 -12.51
CA VAL A 105 2.55 -4.81 -12.40
C VAL A 105 2.15 -4.09 -11.11
N THR A 106 1.21 -3.15 -11.18
CA THR A 106 0.68 -2.47 -9.99
C THR A 106 -0.84 -2.50 -9.96
N GLY A 107 -1.40 -2.49 -8.75
CA GLY A 107 -2.83 -2.42 -8.50
C GLY A 107 -3.30 -0.98 -8.25
N LEU A 108 -4.50 -0.66 -8.72
CA LEU A 108 -5.24 0.53 -8.33
C LEU A 108 -6.60 0.12 -7.77
N PRO A 109 -7.21 0.95 -6.90
CA PRO A 109 -8.62 0.83 -6.56
C PRO A 109 -9.46 0.68 -7.83
N THR A 110 -10.50 -0.14 -7.79
CA THR A 110 -11.27 -0.53 -8.99
C THR A 110 -11.74 0.66 -9.81
N ARG A 111 -12.30 1.69 -9.15
CA ARG A 111 -12.73 2.93 -9.81
C ARG A 111 -11.57 3.64 -10.52
N HIS A 112 -10.39 3.70 -9.89
CA HIS A 112 -9.20 4.32 -10.49
C HIS A 112 -8.62 3.47 -11.62
N ALA A 113 -8.73 2.16 -11.54
CA ALA A 113 -8.28 1.26 -12.60
C ALA A 113 -9.13 1.37 -13.89
N PHE A 114 -10.35 1.90 -13.81
CA PHE A 114 -11.19 2.20 -14.98
C PHE A 114 -10.95 3.61 -15.53
N ASP A 115 -10.33 4.50 -14.78
CA ASP A 115 -9.98 5.86 -15.22
C ASP A 115 -8.65 5.85 -15.99
N GLU A 116 -8.72 6.07 -17.32
CA GLU A 116 -7.54 6.06 -18.17
C GLU A 116 -6.55 7.18 -17.85
N SER A 117 -7.03 8.35 -17.40
CA SER A 117 -6.14 9.45 -17.03
C SER A 117 -5.30 9.12 -15.80
N ARG A 118 -5.91 8.47 -14.79
CA ARG A 118 -5.21 7.99 -13.59
C ARG A 118 -4.24 6.85 -13.91
N ARG A 119 -4.65 5.92 -14.76
CA ARG A 119 -3.75 4.86 -15.25
C ARG A 119 -2.55 5.42 -15.99
N ALA A 120 -2.78 6.39 -16.88
CA ALA A 120 -1.71 7.05 -17.64
C ALA A 120 -0.74 7.77 -16.68
N ALA A 121 -1.24 8.50 -15.70
CA ALA A 121 -0.41 9.21 -14.71
C ALA A 121 0.46 8.23 -13.89
N VAL A 122 -0.10 7.12 -13.40
CA VAL A 122 0.66 6.11 -12.65
C VAL A 122 1.67 5.40 -13.56
N ARG A 123 1.30 5.11 -14.81
CA ARG A 123 2.23 4.53 -15.79
C ARG A 123 3.39 5.48 -16.06
N GLN A 124 3.14 6.77 -16.23
CA GLN A 124 4.16 7.79 -16.43
C GLN A 124 5.07 7.95 -15.21
N LEU A 125 4.50 7.90 -14.00
CA LEU A 125 5.27 7.96 -12.76
C LEU A 125 6.24 6.79 -12.61
N MET A 126 5.80 5.57 -12.98
CA MET A 126 6.55 4.34 -12.68
C MET A 126 7.43 3.85 -13.82
N ALA A 127 7.14 4.21 -15.07
CA ALA A 127 7.96 3.83 -16.23
C ALA A 127 9.23 4.69 -16.33
N GLY A 128 10.27 4.12 -16.96
CA GLY A 128 11.49 4.86 -17.23
C GLY A 128 12.62 4.55 -16.26
N THR A 129 13.50 5.53 -16.05
CA THR A 129 14.73 5.35 -15.25
C THR A 129 14.65 6.18 -13.99
N HIS A 130 14.86 5.53 -12.83
CA HIS A 130 14.75 6.12 -11.51
C HIS A 130 16.08 6.02 -10.77
N GLN A 131 16.58 7.14 -10.22
CA GLN A 131 17.67 7.13 -9.27
C GLN A 131 17.08 6.85 -7.88
N VAL A 132 17.27 5.64 -7.36
CA VAL A 132 16.68 5.21 -6.08
C VAL A 132 17.63 5.31 -4.90
N SER A 133 18.95 5.35 -5.19
CA SER A 133 19.99 5.69 -4.21
C SER A 133 21.21 6.26 -4.94
N PRO A 134 22.21 6.82 -4.25
CA PRO A 134 23.42 7.34 -4.90
C PRO A 134 24.12 6.33 -5.81
N HIS A 135 23.97 5.03 -5.50
CA HIS A 135 24.69 3.95 -6.19
C HIS A 135 23.78 3.04 -7.02
N LEU A 136 22.46 3.27 -7.02
CA LEU A 136 21.51 2.41 -7.72
C LEU A 136 20.56 3.23 -8.58
N ARG A 137 20.62 2.96 -9.88
CA ARG A 137 19.66 3.41 -10.88
C ARG A 137 18.87 2.22 -11.39
N VAL A 138 17.54 2.32 -11.39
CA VAL A 138 16.64 1.24 -11.81
C VAL A 138 15.88 1.69 -13.06
N ARG A 139 15.88 0.85 -14.09
CA ARG A 139 15.10 1.07 -15.32
C ARG A 139 13.89 0.15 -15.33
N VAL A 140 12.69 0.73 -15.34
CA VAL A 140 11.40 0.04 -15.51
C VAL A 140 10.99 0.15 -16.98
N ARG A 141 10.93 -0.98 -17.70
CA ARG A 141 10.65 -1.02 -19.15
C ARG A 141 9.16 -0.94 -19.45
N GLU A 142 8.37 -1.73 -18.73
CA GLU A 142 6.92 -1.83 -18.93
C GLU A 142 6.20 -1.70 -17.58
N VAL A 143 5.09 -0.95 -17.57
CA VAL A 143 4.20 -0.86 -16.41
C VAL A 143 2.80 -1.31 -16.82
N ARG A 144 2.28 -2.32 -16.14
CA ARG A 144 0.90 -2.82 -16.25
C ARG A 144 0.10 -2.45 -15.04
N ILE A 145 -1.12 -1.99 -15.26
CA ILE A 145 -2.02 -1.57 -14.19
C ILE A 145 -3.27 -2.41 -14.24
N MET A 146 -3.68 -2.90 -13.08
CA MET A 146 -4.91 -3.70 -12.92
C MET A 146 -5.72 -3.20 -11.71
N SER A 147 -6.97 -3.60 -11.62
CA SER A 147 -7.77 -3.44 -10.39
C SER A 147 -7.25 -4.40 -9.32
N GLN A 148 -7.08 -3.93 -8.08
CA GLN A 148 -6.56 -4.72 -6.96
C GLN A 148 -7.36 -6.03 -6.74
N PRO A 149 -8.72 -6.04 -6.68
CA PRO A 149 -9.47 -7.27 -6.56
C PRO A 149 -9.25 -8.27 -7.71
N VAL A 150 -8.98 -7.78 -8.94
CA VAL A 150 -8.65 -8.67 -10.07
C VAL A 150 -7.34 -9.40 -9.83
N GLY A 151 -6.36 -8.71 -9.22
CA GLY A 151 -5.09 -9.34 -8.81
C GLY A 151 -5.31 -10.48 -7.82
N ALA A 152 -6.17 -10.28 -6.82
CA ALA A 152 -6.53 -11.32 -5.86
C ALA A 152 -7.26 -12.51 -6.52
N PHE A 153 -8.15 -12.26 -7.47
CA PHE A 153 -8.79 -13.32 -8.25
C PHE A 153 -7.78 -14.14 -9.04
N VAL A 154 -6.86 -13.48 -9.73
CA VAL A 154 -5.81 -14.16 -10.51
C VAL A 154 -4.94 -15.03 -9.61
N ASP A 155 -4.55 -14.53 -8.44
CA ASP A 155 -3.78 -15.30 -7.46
C ASP A 155 -4.57 -16.52 -6.97
N HIS A 156 -5.84 -16.34 -6.60
CA HIS A 156 -6.71 -17.44 -6.18
C HIS A 156 -6.81 -18.54 -7.26
N VAL A 157 -7.05 -18.17 -8.51
CA VAL A 157 -7.13 -19.14 -9.62
C VAL A 157 -5.79 -19.85 -9.82
N TYR A 158 -4.69 -19.10 -9.71
CA TYR A 158 -3.34 -19.65 -9.85
C TYR A 158 -3.03 -20.67 -8.74
N GLN A 159 -3.33 -20.34 -7.49
CA GLN A 159 -3.06 -21.18 -6.32
C GLN A 159 -3.95 -22.44 -6.31
N THR A 160 -5.22 -22.27 -6.60
CA THR A 160 -6.20 -23.36 -6.50
C THR A 160 -6.34 -24.21 -7.78
N ARG A 161 -5.84 -23.71 -8.91
CA ARG A 161 -6.06 -24.29 -10.25
C ARG A 161 -7.56 -24.45 -10.59
N SER A 162 -8.42 -23.63 -9.98
CA SER A 162 -9.87 -23.77 -10.08
C SER A 162 -10.39 -23.33 -11.46
N GLN A 163 -10.74 -24.30 -12.29
CA GLN A 163 -11.48 -24.06 -13.54
C GLN A 163 -12.91 -23.57 -13.27
N ILE A 164 -13.50 -23.98 -12.15
CA ILE A 164 -14.84 -23.55 -11.74
C ILE A 164 -14.86 -22.04 -11.51
N ALA A 165 -13.85 -21.47 -10.85
CA ALA A 165 -13.76 -20.02 -10.65
C ALA A 165 -13.72 -19.26 -11.98
N LEU A 166 -13.04 -19.79 -13.00
CA LEU A 166 -12.98 -19.18 -14.34
C LEU A 166 -14.29 -19.28 -15.12
N GLN A 167 -15.18 -20.20 -14.78
CA GLN A 167 -16.45 -20.44 -15.46
C GLN A 167 -17.67 -19.89 -14.71
N SER A 168 -17.47 -19.43 -13.49
CA SER A 168 -18.52 -18.95 -12.60
C SER A 168 -18.67 -17.42 -12.61
N ASN A 169 -19.74 -16.96 -11.93
CA ASN A 169 -19.84 -15.59 -11.47
C ASN A 169 -19.10 -15.47 -10.13
N VAL A 170 -18.13 -14.57 -10.05
CA VAL A 170 -17.31 -14.37 -8.86
C VAL A 170 -17.41 -12.93 -8.43
N LEU A 171 -17.67 -12.71 -7.15
CA LEU A 171 -17.50 -11.41 -6.48
C LEU A 171 -16.21 -11.47 -5.65
N VAL A 172 -15.30 -10.57 -5.92
CA VAL A 172 -14.09 -10.36 -5.11
C VAL A 172 -14.27 -9.08 -4.32
N LEU A 173 -14.10 -9.17 -3.00
CA LEU A 173 -14.09 -8.04 -2.09
C LEU A 173 -12.68 -7.86 -1.54
N ASP A 174 -12.13 -6.66 -1.69
CA ASP A 174 -10.85 -6.24 -1.11
C ASP A 174 -11.11 -5.08 -0.15
N ILE A 175 -11.09 -5.37 1.15
CA ILE A 175 -11.33 -4.39 2.21
C ILE A 175 -9.97 -3.94 2.74
N GLY A 176 -9.48 -2.84 2.17
CA GLY A 176 -8.22 -2.23 2.55
C GLY A 176 -8.35 -1.21 3.68
N PHE A 177 -7.26 -0.52 3.98
CA PHE A 177 -7.24 0.56 4.98
C PHE A 177 -7.98 1.80 4.47
N GLY A 178 -7.70 2.26 3.24
CA GLY A 178 -8.26 3.48 2.66
C GLY A 178 -9.42 3.27 1.71
N THR A 179 -9.52 2.09 1.08
CA THR A 179 -10.58 1.74 0.13
C THR A 179 -11.16 0.37 0.43
N ALA A 180 -12.45 0.21 0.16
CA ALA A 180 -13.12 -1.07 0.00
C ALA A 180 -13.46 -1.22 -1.49
N ASP A 181 -12.82 -2.18 -2.14
CA ASP A 181 -12.92 -2.41 -3.56
C ASP A 181 -13.69 -3.69 -3.84
N TRP A 182 -14.49 -3.70 -4.91
CA TRP A 182 -15.11 -4.93 -5.38
C TRP A 182 -14.99 -5.08 -6.89
N ALA A 183 -14.81 -6.32 -7.29
CA ALA A 183 -14.81 -6.73 -8.68
C ALA A 183 -15.81 -7.86 -8.91
N VAL A 184 -16.71 -7.70 -9.87
CA VAL A 184 -17.61 -8.73 -10.34
C VAL A 184 -17.04 -9.31 -11.61
N LEU A 185 -16.77 -10.61 -11.61
CA LEU A 185 -16.30 -11.34 -12.78
C LEU A 185 -17.38 -12.32 -13.25
N HIS A 186 -17.59 -12.38 -14.54
CA HIS A 186 -18.44 -13.37 -15.19
C HIS A 186 -17.60 -14.19 -16.15
N GLN A 187 -17.42 -15.46 -15.83
CA GLN A 187 -16.59 -16.36 -16.63
C GLN A 187 -15.20 -15.76 -16.94
N GLY A 188 -14.52 -15.28 -15.87
CA GLY A 188 -13.20 -14.67 -15.96
C GLY A 188 -13.17 -13.25 -16.56
N ASN A 189 -14.30 -12.70 -17.01
CA ASN A 189 -14.37 -11.35 -17.58
C ASN A 189 -14.89 -10.34 -16.56
N LEU A 190 -14.15 -9.27 -16.37
CA LEU A 190 -14.50 -8.20 -15.43
C LEU A 190 -15.73 -7.40 -15.93
N ARG A 191 -16.73 -7.26 -15.06
CA ARG A 191 -17.94 -6.47 -15.27
C ARG A 191 -17.75 -5.06 -14.72
N SER A 192 -17.30 -4.12 -15.54
CA SER A 192 -16.98 -2.76 -15.11
C SER A 192 -18.16 -2.00 -14.50
N GLN A 193 -19.38 -2.20 -15.02
CA GLN A 193 -20.57 -1.53 -14.50
C GLN A 193 -21.04 -2.04 -13.12
N SER A 194 -20.57 -3.23 -12.72
CA SER A 194 -20.92 -3.86 -11.44
C SER A 194 -19.76 -3.84 -10.44
N SER A 195 -18.62 -3.30 -10.83
CA SER A 195 -17.39 -3.24 -10.05
C SER A 195 -17.07 -1.78 -9.72
N ASP A 196 -16.65 -1.49 -8.49
CA ASP A 196 -16.37 -0.12 -8.07
C ASP A 196 -15.50 -0.09 -6.81
N SER A 197 -15.31 1.08 -6.22
CA SER A 197 -14.59 1.34 -4.99
C SER A 197 -15.37 2.27 -4.07
N SER A 198 -15.19 2.10 -2.76
CA SER A 198 -15.67 3.02 -1.74
C SER A 198 -14.49 3.47 -0.87
N PHE A 199 -14.48 4.74 -0.46
CA PHE A 199 -13.55 5.26 0.56
C PHE A 199 -14.06 5.02 2.00
N GLN A 200 -15.23 4.40 2.17
CA GLN A 200 -15.74 3.94 3.46
C GLN A 200 -15.10 2.57 3.78
N ALA A 201 -13.86 2.60 4.25
CA ALA A 201 -13.02 1.43 4.48
C ALA A 201 -12.59 1.32 5.96
N MET A 202 -11.57 0.52 6.26
CA MET A 202 -11.12 0.28 7.63
C MET A 202 -10.72 1.55 8.37
N SER A 203 -10.15 2.55 7.69
CA SER A 203 -9.79 3.85 8.29
C SER A 203 -10.99 4.53 8.95
N VAL A 204 -12.15 4.54 8.28
CA VAL A 204 -13.38 5.15 8.82
C VAL A 204 -13.90 4.39 10.04
N VAL A 205 -13.79 3.06 10.03
CA VAL A 205 -14.15 2.22 11.18
C VAL A 205 -13.26 2.55 12.38
N LEU A 206 -11.95 2.64 12.16
CA LEU A 206 -10.98 2.95 13.21
C LEU A 206 -11.12 4.38 13.73
N GLU A 207 -11.40 5.35 12.87
CA GLU A 207 -11.67 6.74 13.27
C GLU A 207 -12.90 6.81 14.20
N ARG A 208 -13.98 6.13 13.84
CA ARG A 208 -15.19 6.06 14.68
C ARG A 208 -14.92 5.36 16.00
N ALA A 209 -14.17 4.25 16.01
CA ALA A 209 -13.79 3.55 17.22
C ALA A 209 -12.91 4.43 18.14
N ALA A 210 -11.90 5.10 17.57
CA ALA A 210 -11.06 6.03 18.32
C ALA A 210 -11.88 7.19 18.92
N ALA A 211 -12.80 7.76 18.13
CA ALA A 211 -13.68 8.83 18.59
C ALA A 211 -14.59 8.36 19.76
N GLN A 212 -15.14 7.15 19.66
CA GLN A 212 -15.99 6.58 20.70
C GLN A 212 -15.18 6.31 21.99
N ILE A 213 -13.99 5.75 21.89
CA ILE A 213 -13.10 5.53 23.04
C ILE A 213 -12.72 6.87 23.67
N ASN A 214 -12.31 7.86 22.88
CA ASN A 214 -11.94 9.18 23.37
C ASN A 214 -13.11 9.91 24.04
N ALA A 215 -14.34 9.69 23.61
CA ALA A 215 -15.53 10.24 24.26
C ALA A 215 -15.84 9.57 25.61
N ASN A 216 -15.60 8.26 25.72
CA ASN A 216 -15.86 7.49 26.93
C ASN A 216 -14.79 7.68 28.03
N TYR A 217 -13.55 8.02 27.62
CA TYR A 217 -12.41 8.19 28.52
C TYR A 217 -11.92 9.63 28.51
N ARG A 218 -12.34 10.43 29.50
CA ARG A 218 -12.03 11.86 29.58
C ARG A 218 -10.52 12.11 29.54
N GLY A 219 -10.09 12.94 28.58
CA GLY A 219 -8.67 13.26 28.37
C GLY A 219 -7.93 12.27 27.48
N ALA A 220 -8.59 11.22 26.97
CA ALA A 220 -8.00 10.31 26.03
C ALA A 220 -7.74 10.99 24.66
N ARG A 221 -6.62 10.62 24.05
CA ARG A 221 -6.23 11.01 22.68
C ARG A 221 -5.70 9.78 21.95
N LEU A 222 -6.55 8.75 21.87
CA LEU A 222 -6.20 7.54 21.13
C LEU A 222 -6.18 7.85 19.64
N GLN A 223 -5.04 7.58 19.02
CA GLN A 223 -4.84 7.76 17.57
C GLN A 223 -5.22 6.50 16.83
N VAL A 224 -5.67 6.66 15.58
CA VAL A 224 -6.10 5.57 14.67
C VAL A 224 -4.96 4.57 14.45
N GLU A 225 -3.73 5.06 14.34
CA GLU A 225 -2.53 4.24 14.12
C GLU A 225 -2.28 3.24 15.25
N ARG A 226 -2.63 3.60 16.50
CA ARG A 226 -2.51 2.68 17.64
C ARG A 226 -3.54 1.56 17.57
N LEU A 227 -4.78 1.88 17.17
CA LEU A 227 -5.82 0.87 16.93
C LEU A 227 -5.44 -0.05 15.77
N GLU A 228 -4.98 0.52 14.66
CA GLU A 228 -4.50 -0.24 13.52
C GLU A 228 -3.38 -1.22 13.91
N SER A 229 -2.39 -0.73 14.66
CA SER A 229 -1.25 -1.56 15.11
C SER A 229 -1.70 -2.70 16.03
N ALA A 230 -2.62 -2.43 16.95
CA ALA A 230 -3.18 -3.44 17.86
C ALA A 230 -3.94 -4.53 17.07
N LEU A 231 -4.79 -4.13 16.14
CA LEU A 231 -5.55 -5.06 15.29
C LEU A 231 -4.62 -5.93 14.43
N ARG A 232 -3.59 -5.34 13.84
CA ARG A 232 -2.59 -6.10 13.07
C ARG A 232 -1.82 -7.10 13.91
N ALA A 233 -1.60 -6.77 15.20
CA ALA A 233 -0.97 -7.67 16.17
C ALA A 233 -1.95 -8.70 16.73
N GLY A 234 -3.22 -8.73 16.30
CA GLY A 234 -4.26 -9.63 16.81
C GLY A 234 -4.68 -9.31 18.26
N GLN A 235 -4.44 -8.09 18.72
CA GLN A 235 -4.84 -7.65 20.07
C GLN A 235 -6.30 -7.23 20.07
N SER A 236 -7.05 -7.64 21.09
CA SER A 236 -8.45 -7.25 21.33
C SER A 236 -8.58 -5.99 22.18
N ALA A 237 -7.49 -5.48 22.74
CA ALA A 237 -7.50 -4.33 23.63
C ALA A 237 -6.27 -3.43 23.43
N VAL A 238 -6.42 -2.15 23.72
CA VAL A 238 -5.35 -1.15 23.67
C VAL A 238 -5.07 -0.55 25.04
N PRO A 239 -3.81 -0.27 25.39
CA PRO A 239 -3.49 0.38 26.66
C PRO A 239 -3.87 1.87 26.61
N LEU A 240 -4.65 2.30 27.60
CA LEU A 240 -5.08 3.68 27.80
C LEU A 240 -5.06 4.01 29.29
N PHE A 241 -4.29 5.02 29.72
CA PHE A 241 -4.13 5.41 31.14
C PHE A 241 -3.80 4.25 32.09
N GLY A 242 -2.98 3.30 31.67
CA GLY A 242 -2.59 2.14 32.47
C GLY A 242 -3.64 1.03 32.57
N GLN A 243 -4.74 1.15 31.82
CA GLN A 243 -5.78 0.12 31.69
C GLN A 243 -5.85 -0.41 30.27
N MET A 244 -6.32 -1.64 30.12
CA MET A 244 -6.63 -2.21 28.81
C MET A 244 -8.09 -1.92 28.45
N VAL A 245 -8.32 -1.34 27.28
CA VAL A 245 -9.65 -0.98 26.75
C VAL A 245 -9.92 -1.85 25.52
N GLU A 246 -11.01 -2.61 25.57
CA GLU A 246 -11.50 -3.47 24.50
C GLU A 246 -12.27 -2.68 23.43
#